data_9e457afab2184fb111943623a6657f39
#
_entry.id   9e457afab2184fb111943623a6657f39
#
_cell.length_a   1.000
_cell.length_b   1.000
_cell.length_c   1.000
_cell.angle_alpha   90.00
_cell.angle_beta   90.00
_cell.angle_gamma   90.00
#
_symmetry.space_group_name_H-M   'P 1'
#
loop_
_entity.id
_entity.type
_entity.pdbx_description
1 polymer ?
#
loop_
_entity_poly.entity_id
_entity_poly.type
_entity_poly.pdbx_seq_one_letter_code
_entity_poly.pdbx_strand_id
1 'polypeptide(L)'
;MSVDKITYDSFTGDPFIDTIDADDQTKGAYQILEWAYQIYGDDIVYSCSFGTESMVLINLIYQIKPDAQIVFLDTDLHFQETYDLIDRVKEKYPRLRIKMKKPELTLEEQANKYNPALWKNNPNQCCYIRKIKPLEEVLSGVVAWVSGLRRAQSPTRANTDFINKDERFKSVKVCPLIYWTEDEVWDYIKSNDLPYNELHDQHYPSIGCIPCTAPVFDSNDSRAGRWSNFEKTECGLHV
;
A
#
# COMPACT_ATOMS: atom_id res chain seq x y z
N MET A 1 24.76 12.35 -1.64
CA MET A 1 24.42 13.55 -0.84
C MET A 1 23.75 13.08 0.43
N SER A 2 24.16 13.58 1.60
CA SER A 2 23.46 13.31 2.87
C SER A 2 22.16 14.13 2.85
N VAL A 3 21.01 13.45 2.66
CA VAL A 3 19.70 14.10 2.80
C VAL A 3 19.29 13.97 4.27
N ASP A 4 19.03 15.11 4.90
CA ASP A 4 18.62 15.18 6.31
C ASP A 4 17.25 14.53 6.53
N LYS A 5 16.92 14.24 7.79
CA LYS A 5 15.62 13.68 8.18
C LYS A 5 14.49 14.65 7.82
N ILE A 6 13.66 14.28 6.85
CA ILE A 6 12.47 15.04 6.44
C ILE A 6 11.31 14.66 7.36
N THR A 7 10.60 15.66 7.86
CA THR A 7 9.37 15.49 8.64
C THR A 7 8.21 16.20 7.94
N TYR A 8 6.98 15.98 8.40
CA TYR A 8 5.83 16.73 7.88
C TYR A 8 6.05 18.25 7.92
N ASP A 9 6.61 18.77 9.02
CA ASP A 9 6.81 20.22 9.20
C ASP A 9 8.01 20.77 8.42
N SER A 10 9.05 19.95 8.20
CA SER A 10 10.27 20.37 7.49
C SER A 10 10.23 20.06 5.98
N PHE A 11 9.14 19.46 5.46
CA PHE A 11 9.04 19.10 4.06
C PHE A 11 8.98 20.33 3.16
N THR A 12 9.92 20.45 2.23
CA THR A 12 10.01 21.53 1.23
C THR A 12 9.91 21.05 -0.22
N GLY A 13 9.86 19.75 -0.43
CA GLY A 13 9.79 19.10 -1.76
C GLY A 13 10.53 17.77 -1.76
N ASP A 14 10.38 17.01 -2.84
CA ASP A 14 11.07 15.73 -3.03
C ASP A 14 12.53 15.98 -3.45
N PRO A 15 13.52 15.56 -2.66
CA PRO A 15 14.93 15.78 -3.01
C PRO A 15 15.47 14.78 -4.05
N PHE A 16 14.70 13.77 -4.42
CA PHE A 16 15.15 12.67 -5.27
C PHE A 16 14.62 12.73 -6.69
N ILE A 17 13.52 13.45 -6.93
CA ILE A 17 12.77 13.39 -8.20
C ILE A 17 13.64 13.71 -9.42
N ASP A 18 14.60 14.61 -9.27
CA ASP A 18 15.53 15.03 -10.35
C ASP A 18 16.89 14.29 -10.30
N THR A 19 17.08 13.37 -9.34
CA THR A 19 18.39 12.71 -9.11
C THR A 19 18.37 11.21 -9.38
N ILE A 20 17.19 10.61 -9.46
CA ILE A 20 17.03 9.18 -9.73
C ILE A 20 17.25 8.92 -11.21
N ASP A 21 18.14 7.98 -11.50
CA ASP A 21 18.34 7.47 -12.86
C ASP A 21 17.15 6.54 -13.23
N ALA A 22 16.40 6.94 -14.25
CA ALA A 22 15.26 6.18 -14.74
C ALA A 22 15.67 4.86 -15.43
N ASP A 23 16.96 4.73 -15.81
CA ASP A 23 17.52 3.52 -16.40
C ASP A 23 18.08 2.54 -15.36
N ASP A 24 18.11 2.93 -14.05
CA ASP A 24 18.44 2.01 -12.97
C ASP A 24 17.46 0.83 -12.92
N GLN A 25 17.96 -0.38 -12.70
CA GLN A 25 17.16 -1.62 -12.69
C GLN A 25 15.97 -1.56 -11.72
N THR A 26 16.12 -0.86 -10.61
CA THR A 26 15.06 -0.67 -9.62
C THR A 26 14.36 0.68 -9.74
N LYS A 27 14.72 1.49 -10.75
CA LYS A 27 14.19 2.85 -10.95
C LYS A 27 14.17 3.67 -9.65
N GLY A 28 15.26 3.58 -8.90
CA GLY A 28 15.43 4.26 -7.63
C GLY A 28 14.71 3.64 -6.44
N ALA A 29 13.91 2.60 -6.62
CA ALA A 29 13.13 2.02 -5.51
C ALA A 29 14.02 1.54 -4.35
N TYR A 30 15.13 0.87 -4.65
CA TYR A 30 16.08 0.41 -3.64
C TYR A 30 16.75 1.59 -2.93
N GLN A 31 17.24 2.58 -3.69
CA GLN A 31 17.90 3.79 -3.16
C GLN A 31 16.98 4.57 -2.22
N ILE A 32 15.72 4.77 -2.60
CA ILE A 32 14.71 5.48 -1.79
C ILE A 32 14.41 4.72 -0.49
N LEU A 33 14.24 3.41 -0.57
CA LEU A 33 14.00 2.57 0.61
C LEU A 33 15.21 2.55 1.53
N GLU A 34 16.43 2.39 0.99
CA GLU A 34 17.67 2.40 1.78
C GLU A 34 17.80 3.73 2.53
N TRP A 35 17.65 4.87 1.84
CA TRP A 35 17.63 6.18 2.47
C TRP A 35 16.55 6.25 3.56
N ALA A 36 15.32 5.85 3.26
CA ALA A 36 14.22 5.97 4.22
C ALA A 36 14.48 5.16 5.50
N TYR A 37 14.92 3.91 5.38
CA TYR A 37 15.22 3.09 6.55
C TYR A 37 16.48 3.51 7.29
N GLN A 38 17.48 4.10 6.61
CA GLN A 38 18.66 4.68 7.28
C GLN A 38 18.28 5.92 8.11
N ILE A 39 17.40 6.77 7.58
CA ILE A 39 17.05 8.05 8.22
C ILE A 39 15.98 7.88 9.30
N TYR A 40 14.97 7.07 9.05
CA TYR A 40 13.83 6.93 9.98
C TYR A 40 13.97 5.75 10.95
N GLY A 41 14.74 4.73 10.60
CA GLY A 41 14.92 3.54 11.47
C GLY A 41 13.60 2.84 11.78
N ASP A 42 13.16 2.91 13.04
CA ASP A 42 11.87 2.37 13.49
C ASP A 42 10.74 3.42 13.49
N ASP A 43 11.04 4.70 13.13
CA ASP A 43 10.03 5.74 12.95
C ASP A 43 9.37 5.71 11.57
N ILE A 44 9.51 4.61 10.81
CA ILE A 44 8.84 4.36 9.54
C ILE A 44 8.11 3.02 9.57
N VAL A 45 6.92 2.98 8.96
CA VAL A 45 6.13 1.76 8.79
C VAL A 45 5.73 1.58 7.33
N TYR A 46 5.71 0.35 6.84
CA TYR A 46 5.12 0.05 5.54
C TYR A 46 3.64 -0.32 5.68
N SER A 47 2.73 0.51 5.12
CA SER A 47 1.31 0.19 5.00
C SER A 47 1.07 -0.72 3.79
N CYS A 48 0.99 -2.01 4.05
CA CYS A 48 0.97 -3.08 3.05
C CYS A 48 -0.46 -3.52 2.75
N SER A 49 -0.79 -3.66 1.46
CA SER A 49 -2.08 -4.21 1.00
C SER A 49 -2.00 -5.68 0.56
N PHE A 50 -0.81 -6.25 0.49
CA PHE A 50 -0.53 -7.58 -0.09
C PHE A 50 -1.00 -7.72 -1.57
N GLY A 51 -1.03 -6.61 -2.31
CA GLY A 51 -1.12 -6.61 -3.78
C GLY A 51 0.25 -6.87 -4.42
N THR A 52 0.32 -6.82 -5.75
CA THR A 52 1.55 -7.09 -6.52
C THR A 52 2.70 -6.16 -6.14
N GLU A 53 2.45 -4.85 -6.07
CA GLU A 53 3.45 -3.87 -5.62
C GLU A 53 3.97 -4.18 -4.21
N SER A 54 3.11 -4.73 -3.37
CA SER A 54 3.51 -5.10 -2.01
C SER A 54 4.54 -6.22 -1.99
N MET A 55 4.47 -7.16 -2.92
CA MET A 55 5.45 -8.24 -2.98
C MET A 55 6.82 -7.73 -3.36
N VAL A 56 6.90 -6.80 -4.32
CA VAL A 56 8.14 -6.11 -4.67
C VAL A 56 8.71 -5.37 -3.47
N LEU A 57 7.89 -4.53 -2.83
CA LEU A 57 8.33 -3.73 -1.67
C LEU A 57 8.76 -4.59 -0.48
N ILE A 58 8.04 -5.65 -0.16
CA ILE A 58 8.42 -6.58 0.92
C ILE A 58 9.80 -7.20 0.64
N ASN A 59 10.05 -7.63 -0.60
CA ASN A 59 11.32 -8.23 -0.97
C ASN A 59 12.47 -7.22 -0.87
N LEU A 60 12.31 -6.00 -1.40
CA LEU A 60 13.32 -4.94 -1.31
C LEU A 60 13.54 -4.49 0.14
N ILE A 61 12.46 -4.28 0.90
CA ILE A 61 12.54 -3.88 2.32
C ILE A 61 13.28 -4.96 3.14
N TYR A 62 12.98 -6.24 2.92
CA TYR A 62 13.64 -7.31 3.66
C TYR A 62 15.14 -7.38 3.44
N GLN A 63 15.63 -7.01 2.25
CA GLN A 63 17.07 -6.92 1.96
C GLN A 63 17.73 -5.77 2.72
N ILE A 64 17.03 -4.66 2.94
CA ILE A 64 17.54 -3.45 3.59
C ILE A 64 17.36 -3.52 5.12
N LYS A 65 16.16 -3.86 5.58
CA LYS A 65 15.77 -3.93 6.99
C LYS A 65 14.92 -5.17 7.23
N PRO A 66 15.55 -6.33 7.49
CA PRO A 66 14.85 -7.61 7.66
C PRO A 66 13.80 -7.63 8.78
N ASP A 67 13.94 -6.77 9.80
CA ASP A 67 13.01 -6.61 10.91
C ASP A 67 12.10 -5.38 10.77
N ALA A 68 11.85 -4.93 9.53
CA ALA A 68 10.99 -3.78 9.26
C ALA A 68 9.57 -3.96 9.79
N GLN A 69 8.96 -2.85 10.18
CA GLN A 69 7.56 -2.80 10.60
C GLN A 69 6.64 -2.74 9.39
N ILE A 70 5.74 -3.70 9.28
CA ILE A 70 4.71 -3.76 8.25
C ILE A 70 3.35 -3.77 8.92
N VAL A 71 2.42 -2.96 8.44
CA VAL A 71 1.03 -2.97 8.89
C VAL A 71 0.11 -3.37 7.74
N PHE A 72 -0.75 -4.34 8.00
CA PHE A 72 -1.89 -4.68 7.16
C PHE A 72 -3.18 -4.20 7.82
N LEU A 73 -4.00 -3.46 7.08
CA LEU A 73 -5.30 -3.00 7.56
C LEU A 73 -6.32 -4.12 7.36
N ASP A 74 -6.43 -4.97 8.38
CA ASP A 74 -7.36 -6.09 8.37
C ASP A 74 -8.80 -5.60 8.60
N THR A 75 -9.53 -5.51 7.50
CA THR A 75 -10.90 -5.00 7.50
C THR A 75 -11.95 -6.05 7.90
N ASP A 76 -11.58 -7.29 8.20
CA ASP A 76 -12.47 -8.46 8.34
C ASP A 76 -13.33 -8.75 7.08
N LEU A 77 -12.99 -8.14 5.94
CA LEU A 77 -13.70 -8.25 4.66
C LEU A 77 -12.77 -8.67 3.51
N HIS A 78 -11.57 -9.15 3.80
CA HIS A 78 -10.64 -9.62 2.77
C HIS A 78 -10.97 -11.03 2.31
N PHE A 79 -10.51 -11.36 1.10
CA PHE A 79 -10.54 -12.72 0.57
C PHE A 79 -9.64 -13.66 1.39
N GLN A 80 -9.97 -14.94 1.45
CA GLN A 80 -9.15 -15.94 2.12
C GLN A 80 -7.75 -16.02 1.49
N GLU A 81 -7.66 -15.91 0.18
CA GLU A 81 -6.42 -15.90 -0.60
C GLU A 81 -5.46 -14.77 -0.17
N THR A 82 -5.99 -13.66 0.37
CA THR A 82 -5.16 -12.59 0.94
C THR A 82 -4.54 -13.03 2.28
N TYR A 83 -5.28 -13.70 3.14
CA TYR A 83 -4.75 -14.24 4.39
C TYR A 83 -3.74 -15.37 4.14
N ASP A 84 -4.02 -16.26 3.19
CA ASP A 84 -3.11 -17.33 2.78
C ASP A 84 -1.79 -16.77 2.23
N LEU A 85 -1.85 -15.67 1.45
CA LEU A 85 -0.65 -14.96 1.01
C LEU A 85 0.13 -14.35 2.17
N ILE A 86 -0.55 -13.76 3.17
CA ILE A 86 0.11 -13.21 4.35
C ILE A 86 0.90 -14.29 5.09
N ASP A 87 0.35 -15.49 5.21
CA ASP A 87 1.02 -16.59 5.88
C ASP A 87 2.22 -17.10 5.07
N ARG A 88 2.11 -17.23 3.75
CA ARG A 88 3.27 -17.52 2.87
C ARG A 88 4.37 -16.46 2.97
N VAL A 89 3.99 -15.19 3.09
CA VAL A 89 4.96 -14.09 3.28
C VAL A 89 5.66 -14.18 4.63
N LYS A 90 4.96 -14.50 5.73
CA LYS A 90 5.57 -14.70 7.04
C LYS A 90 6.57 -15.87 7.04
N GLU A 91 6.27 -16.96 6.33
CA GLU A 91 7.17 -18.09 6.17
C GLU A 91 8.44 -17.71 5.38
N LYS A 92 8.27 -16.99 4.26
CA LYS A 92 9.41 -16.56 3.42
C LYS A 92 10.26 -15.48 4.08
N TYR A 93 9.66 -14.59 4.87
CA TYR A 93 10.31 -13.43 5.49
C TYR A 93 10.09 -13.39 7.01
N PRO A 94 10.63 -14.39 7.77
CA PRO A 94 10.27 -14.64 9.18
C PRO A 94 10.72 -13.55 10.17
N ARG A 95 11.58 -12.64 9.76
CA ARG A 95 12.06 -11.55 10.61
C ARG A 95 11.22 -10.28 10.50
N LEU A 96 10.35 -10.15 9.49
CA LEU A 96 9.45 -8.99 9.34
C LEU A 96 8.46 -8.93 10.51
N ARG A 97 8.24 -7.73 11.01
CA ARG A 97 7.26 -7.47 12.07
C ARG A 97 5.92 -7.09 11.46
N ILE A 98 5.14 -8.09 11.02
CA ILE A 98 3.84 -7.89 10.36
C ILE A 98 2.75 -7.77 11.43
N LYS A 99 2.11 -6.60 11.49
CA LYS A 99 1.00 -6.29 12.40
C LYS A 99 -0.32 -6.26 11.61
N MET A 100 -1.28 -7.07 12.05
CA MET A 100 -2.67 -7.04 11.57
C MET A 100 -3.43 -5.96 12.35
N LYS A 101 -3.69 -4.80 11.73
CA LYS A 101 -4.41 -3.71 12.38
C LYS A 101 -5.89 -3.79 12.05
N LYS A 102 -6.71 -4.13 13.05
CA LYS A 102 -8.17 -4.18 12.95
C LYS A 102 -8.81 -2.84 13.26
N PRO A 103 -10.02 -2.58 12.71
CA PRO A 103 -10.87 -1.47 13.13
C PRO A 103 -11.28 -1.63 14.60
N GLU A 104 -11.68 -0.51 15.21
CA GLU A 104 -12.24 -0.50 16.56
C GLU A 104 -13.57 -1.27 16.65
N LEU A 105 -14.43 -1.12 15.63
CA LEU A 105 -15.72 -1.80 15.55
C LEU A 105 -15.60 -3.14 14.82
N THR A 106 -16.19 -4.17 15.40
CA THR A 106 -16.49 -5.42 14.68
C THR A 106 -17.48 -5.17 13.53
N LEU A 107 -17.68 -6.13 12.65
CA LEU A 107 -18.69 -6.02 11.58
C LEU A 107 -20.11 -5.96 12.14
N GLU A 108 -20.37 -6.69 13.24
CA GLU A 108 -21.67 -6.69 13.94
C GLU A 108 -21.96 -5.34 14.59
N GLU A 109 -21.00 -4.78 15.32
CA GLU A 109 -21.14 -3.45 15.94
C GLU A 109 -21.31 -2.35 14.89
N GLN A 110 -20.59 -2.44 13.77
CA GLN A 110 -20.76 -1.53 12.64
C GLN A 110 -22.16 -1.65 12.02
N ALA A 111 -22.66 -2.89 11.87
CA ALA A 111 -23.99 -3.14 11.33
C ALA A 111 -25.09 -2.55 12.25
N ASN A 112 -24.96 -2.76 13.54
CA ASN A 112 -25.92 -2.24 14.54
C ASN A 112 -25.89 -0.71 14.63
N LYS A 113 -24.70 -0.10 14.52
CA LYS A 113 -24.53 1.35 14.64
C LYS A 113 -24.91 2.13 13.38
N TYR A 114 -24.71 1.55 12.20
CA TYR A 114 -24.89 2.24 10.93
C TYR A 114 -25.82 1.50 9.98
N ASN A 115 -25.39 0.33 9.46
CA ASN A 115 -26.15 -0.47 8.48
C ASN A 115 -25.46 -1.83 8.26
N PRO A 116 -26.20 -2.93 8.10
CA PRO A 116 -25.64 -4.27 7.84
C PRO A 116 -24.70 -4.36 6.62
N ALA A 117 -24.93 -3.54 5.61
CA ALA A 117 -24.11 -3.50 4.39
C ALA A 117 -23.57 -2.09 4.14
N LEU A 118 -22.89 -1.50 5.13
CA LEU A 118 -22.38 -0.13 5.05
C LEU A 118 -21.55 0.12 3.79
N TRP A 119 -20.79 -0.87 3.33
CA TRP A 119 -20.02 -0.80 2.07
C TRP A 119 -20.89 -0.60 0.82
N LYS A 120 -22.17 -1.02 0.83
CA LYS A 120 -23.12 -0.78 -0.26
C LYS A 120 -23.78 0.59 -0.18
N ASN A 121 -24.10 1.04 1.02
CA ASN A 121 -24.91 2.24 1.23
C ASN A 121 -24.05 3.50 1.41
N ASN A 122 -22.90 3.37 2.04
CA ASN A 122 -21.92 4.44 2.23
C ASN A 122 -20.49 3.89 2.24
N PRO A 123 -19.92 3.59 1.06
CA PRO A 123 -18.59 3.02 0.94
C PRO A 123 -17.49 3.95 1.50
N ASN A 124 -17.70 5.28 1.49
CA ASN A 124 -16.75 6.22 2.07
C ASN A 124 -16.69 6.09 3.59
N GLN A 125 -17.83 6.00 4.26
CA GLN A 125 -17.91 5.78 5.70
C GLN A 125 -17.33 4.42 6.10
N CYS A 126 -17.62 3.38 5.31
CA CYS A 126 -17.04 2.05 5.53
C CYS A 126 -15.50 2.09 5.45
N CYS A 127 -14.94 2.71 4.40
CA CYS A 127 -13.49 2.86 4.27
C CYS A 127 -12.89 3.74 5.39
N TYR A 128 -13.59 4.78 5.83
CA TYR A 128 -13.15 5.61 6.95
C TYR A 128 -12.99 4.76 8.23
N ILE A 129 -14.02 4.02 8.61
CA ILE A 129 -14.02 3.19 9.84
C ILE A 129 -12.99 2.07 9.74
N ARG A 130 -12.93 1.38 8.58
CA ARG A 130 -12.18 0.13 8.46
C ARG A 130 -10.75 0.29 7.93
N LYS A 131 -10.39 1.45 7.40
CA LYS A 131 -9.06 1.69 6.81
C LYS A 131 -8.43 2.99 7.28
N ILE A 132 -9.13 4.13 7.13
CA ILE A 132 -8.52 5.45 7.38
C ILE A 132 -8.23 5.62 8.85
N LYS A 133 -9.23 5.47 9.73
CA LYS A 133 -9.06 5.58 11.18
C LYS A 133 -8.01 4.62 11.74
N PRO A 134 -8.01 3.31 11.39
CA PRO A 134 -6.95 2.41 11.81
C PRO A 134 -5.54 2.80 11.34
N LEU A 135 -5.41 3.38 10.13
CA LEU A 135 -4.12 3.87 9.66
C LEU A 135 -3.69 5.14 10.39
N GLU A 136 -4.59 6.08 10.67
CA GLU A 136 -4.32 7.27 11.50
C GLU A 136 -3.72 6.87 12.86
N GLU A 137 -4.31 5.87 13.51
CA GLU A 137 -3.83 5.36 14.80
C GLU A 137 -2.41 4.75 14.70
N VAL A 138 -2.07 4.10 13.59
CA VAL A 138 -0.72 3.57 13.34
C VAL A 138 0.25 4.71 13.07
N LEU A 139 -0.13 5.64 12.19
CA LEU A 139 0.76 6.70 11.71
C LEU A 139 1.01 7.79 12.77
N SER A 140 0.13 7.93 13.77
CA SER A 140 0.38 8.83 14.91
C SER A 140 1.61 8.46 15.74
N GLY A 141 2.11 7.24 15.61
CA GLY A 141 3.30 6.73 16.32
C GLY A 141 4.59 6.73 15.51
N VAL A 142 4.58 7.24 14.26
CA VAL A 142 5.75 7.25 13.36
C VAL A 142 5.86 8.57 12.59
N VAL A 143 7.03 8.83 12.02
CA VAL A 143 7.29 10.06 11.24
C VAL A 143 6.95 9.87 9.76
N ALA A 144 7.17 8.65 9.23
CA ALA A 144 7.00 8.35 7.83
C ALA A 144 6.30 7.01 7.60
N TRP A 145 5.78 6.82 6.40
CA TRP A 145 5.23 5.54 5.97
C TRP A 145 5.50 5.25 4.51
N VAL A 146 5.71 3.98 4.18
CA VAL A 146 5.90 3.51 2.81
C VAL A 146 4.57 3.13 2.20
N SER A 147 4.37 3.50 0.93
CA SER A 147 3.21 3.18 0.11
C SER A 147 3.61 2.63 -1.26
N GLY A 148 2.91 1.63 -1.75
CA GLY A 148 3.13 1.01 -3.07
C GLY A 148 2.44 1.75 -4.23
N LEU A 149 2.33 3.08 -4.17
CA LEU A 149 1.77 3.87 -5.26
C LEU A 149 2.68 3.88 -6.48
N ARG A 150 2.07 3.77 -7.67
CA ARG A 150 2.70 3.97 -8.97
C ARG A 150 1.94 5.03 -9.77
N ARG A 151 2.63 5.89 -10.48
CA ARG A 151 2.00 6.93 -11.33
C ARG A 151 1.10 6.33 -12.40
N ALA A 152 1.49 5.18 -12.96
CA ALA A 152 0.75 4.47 -14.00
C ALA A 152 -0.58 3.83 -13.53
N GLN A 153 -0.87 3.78 -12.22
CA GLN A 153 -2.08 3.11 -11.70
C GLN A 153 -3.38 3.86 -11.96
N SER A 154 -3.34 5.18 -11.99
CA SER A 154 -4.50 6.02 -12.27
C SER A 154 -4.11 7.49 -12.50
N PRO A 155 -4.95 8.29 -13.18
CA PRO A 155 -4.72 9.72 -13.37
C PRO A 155 -4.55 10.49 -12.06
N THR A 156 -5.25 10.09 -10.99
CA THR A 156 -5.16 10.73 -9.68
C THR A 156 -3.79 10.54 -9.00
N ARG A 157 -2.98 9.58 -9.47
CA ARG A 157 -1.65 9.25 -8.95
C ARG A 157 -0.51 9.77 -9.82
N ALA A 158 -0.82 10.36 -10.98
CA ALA A 158 0.18 10.78 -11.97
C ALA A 158 1.24 11.76 -11.44
N ASN A 159 0.90 12.55 -10.42
CA ASN A 159 1.76 13.54 -9.79
C ASN A 159 2.36 13.09 -8.44
N THR A 160 2.34 11.79 -8.14
CA THR A 160 2.98 11.26 -6.93
C THR A 160 4.50 11.32 -7.09
N ASP A 161 5.19 11.88 -6.10
CA ASP A 161 6.65 11.91 -6.01
C ASP A 161 7.17 10.75 -5.15
N PHE A 162 8.51 10.56 -5.08
CA PHE A 162 9.11 9.58 -4.18
C PHE A 162 8.84 9.93 -2.73
N ILE A 163 8.97 11.22 -2.38
CA ILE A 163 8.72 11.74 -1.05
C ILE A 163 7.59 12.75 -1.12
N ASN A 164 6.53 12.53 -0.36
CA ASN A 164 5.33 13.36 -0.39
C ASN A 164 4.98 13.85 1.02
N LYS A 165 4.50 15.08 1.12
CA LYS A 165 3.85 15.58 2.31
C LYS A 165 2.44 15.02 2.41
N ASP A 166 2.15 14.22 3.43
CA ASP A 166 0.81 13.68 3.63
C ASP A 166 -0.01 14.58 4.54
N GLU A 167 -0.86 15.40 3.93
CA GLU A 167 -1.70 16.37 4.66
C GLU A 167 -2.76 15.71 5.54
N ARG A 168 -3.23 14.52 5.15
CA ARG A 168 -4.23 13.78 5.92
C ARG A 168 -3.67 13.24 7.21
N PHE A 169 -2.54 12.54 7.12
CA PHE A 169 -1.94 11.84 8.25
C PHE A 169 -0.85 12.64 8.95
N LYS A 170 -0.57 13.89 8.50
CA LYS A 170 0.48 14.76 9.06
C LYS A 170 1.83 14.04 9.17
N SER A 171 2.20 13.32 8.14
CA SER A 171 3.37 12.45 8.06
C SER A 171 4.07 12.59 6.71
N VAL A 172 5.20 11.92 6.54
CA VAL A 172 5.90 11.81 5.25
C VAL A 172 5.48 10.49 4.60
N LYS A 173 5.04 10.55 3.35
CA LYS A 173 4.71 9.38 2.55
C LYS A 173 5.83 9.08 1.56
N VAL A 174 6.39 7.89 1.62
CA VAL A 174 7.46 7.39 0.76
C VAL A 174 6.88 6.43 -0.27
N CYS A 175 7.03 6.75 -1.55
CA CYS A 175 6.47 6.00 -2.68
C CYS A 175 7.59 5.50 -3.62
N PRO A 176 8.27 4.39 -3.30
CA PRO A 176 9.47 3.98 -4.04
C PRO A 176 9.21 3.51 -5.47
N LEU A 177 7.98 3.12 -5.81
CA LEU A 177 7.63 2.48 -7.08
C LEU A 177 7.00 3.44 -8.11
N ILE A 178 7.13 4.76 -7.95
CA ILE A 178 6.37 5.73 -8.77
C ILE A 178 6.55 5.57 -10.27
N TYR A 179 7.73 5.15 -10.72
CA TYR A 179 8.07 4.98 -12.16
C TYR A 179 7.85 3.55 -12.68
N TRP A 180 7.49 2.60 -11.81
CA TRP A 180 7.30 1.22 -12.23
C TRP A 180 6.01 1.04 -13.02
N THR A 181 6.10 0.31 -14.13
CA THR A 181 4.95 -0.17 -14.88
C THR A 181 4.37 -1.44 -14.23
N GLU A 182 3.20 -1.87 -14.69
CA GLU A 182 2.60 -3.13 -14.23
C GLU A 182 3.42 -4.34 -14.68
N ASP A 183 3.91 -4.31 -15.91
CA ASP A 183 4.74 -5.38 -16.47
C ASP A 183 6.04 -5.53 -15.67
N GLU A 184 6.71 -4.44 -15.32
CA GLU A 184 7.93 -4.48 -14.50
C GLU A 184 7.67 -5.04 -13.10
N VAL A 185 6.53 -4.73 -12.48
CA VAL A 185 6.14 -5.34 -11.21
C VAL A 185 5.99 -6.84 -11.35
N TRP A 186 5.31 -7.33 -12.40
CA TRP A 186 5.14 -8.75 -12.65
C TRP A 186 6.45 -9.45 -13.03
N ASP A 187 7.29 -8.82 -13.83
CA ASP A 187 8.60 -9.35 -14.19
C ASP A 187 9.49 -9.51 -12.95
N TYR A 188 9.46 -8.53 -12.04
CA TYR A 188 10.18 -8.63 -10.77
C TYR A 188 9.66 -9.77 -9.89
N ILE A 189 8.33 -9.92 -9.76
CA ILE A 189 7.70 -11.00 -9.01
C ILE A 189 8.15 -12.36 -9.55
N LYS A 190 8.07 -12.57 -10.87
CA LYS A 190 8.43 -13.83 -11.52
C LYS A 190 9.93 -14.11 -11.42
N SER A 191 10.77 -13.11 -11.70
CA SER A 191 12.24 -13.26 -11.69
C SER A 191 12.80 -13.57 -10.29
N ASN A 192 12.10 -13.16 -9.23
CA ASN A 192 12.51 -13.39 -7.84
C ASN A 192 11.70 -14.48 -7.13
N ASP A 193 10.85 -15.22 -7.86
CA ASP A 193 9.97 -16.27 -7.31
C ASP A 193 9.22 -15.78 -6.05
N LEU A 194 8.57 -14.61 -6.18
CA LEU A 194 7.83 -14.02 -5.06
C LEU A 194 6.41 -14.60 -4.98
N PRO A 195 5.89 -14.84 -3.78
CA PRO A 195 4.50 -15.21 -3.63
C PRO A 195 3.58 -14.05 -4.06
N TYR A 196 2.45 -14.36 -4.66
CA TYR A 196 1.41 -13.38 -4.99
C TYR A 196 0.03 -13.96 -4.74
N ASN A 197 -1.00 -13.14 -4.77
CA ASN A 197 -2.38 -13.55 -4.54
C ASN A 197 -2.92 -14.29 -5.78
N GLU A 198 -3.38 -15.53 -5.60
CA GLU A 198 -3.85 -16.42 -6.67
C GLU A 198 -5.10 -15.90 -7.40
N LEU A 199 -5.81 -14.93 -6.82
CA LEU A 199 -6.93 -14.25 -7.49
C LEU A 199 -6.48 -13.49 -8.74
N HIS A 200 -5.19 -13.10 -8.85
CA HIS A 200 -4.67 -12.50 -10.07
C HIS A 200 -4.77 -13.42 -11.28
N ASP A 201 -4.63 -14.73 -11.07
CA ASP A 201 -4.82 -15.76 -12.12
C ASP A 201 -6.30 -15.98 -12.47
N GLN A 202 -7.22 -15.42 -11.68
CA GLN A 202 -8.67 -15.50 -11.83
C GLN A 202 -9.29 -14.18 -12.29
N HIS A 203 -8.54 -13.37 -13.03
CA HIS A 203 -8.99 -12.08 -13.57
C HIS A 203 -9.27 -10.99 -12.52
N TYR A 204 -8.60 -11.01 -11.36
CA TYR A 204 -8.65 -9.92 -10.39
C TYR A 204 -7.36 -9.07 -10.47
N PRO A 205 -7.29 -8.06 -11.35
CA PRO A 205 -6.08 -7.24 -11.50
C PRO A 205 -5.81 -6.34 -10.28
N SER A 206 -6.85 -6.01 -9.51
CA SER A 206 -6.74 -5.22 -8.28
C SER A 206 -7.60 -5.82 -7.18
N ILE A 207 -6.98 -6.19 -6.07
CA ILE A 207 -7.63 -6.90 -4.97
C ILE A 207 -7.79 -5.98 -3.74
N GLY A 208 -8.94 -6.07 -3.09
CA GLY A 208 -9.23 -5.39 -1.83
C GLY A 208 -10.26 -6.13 -1.01
N CYS A 209 -11.23 -5.41 -0.41
CA CYS A 209 -12.33 -6.07 0.31
C CYS A 209 -13.25 -6.81 -0.65
N ILE A 210 -13.71 -8.00 -0.28
CA ILE A 210 -14.65 -8.84 -1.07
C ILE A 210 -15.83 -8.04 -1.63
N PRO A 211 -16.58 -7.26 -0.82
CA PRO A 211 -17.76 -6.56 -1.34
C PRO A 211 -17.44 -5.38 -2.27
N CYS A 212 -16.17 -5.02 -2.42
CA CYS A 212 -15.70 -3.90 -3.24
C CYS A 212 -14.76 -4.33 -4.36
N THR A 213 -14.71 -5.62 -4.70
CA THR A 213 -13.78 -6.18 -5.68
C THR A 213 -14.49 -7.20 -6.54
N ALA A 214 -14.37 -7.07 -7.86
CA ALA A 214 -14.89 -8.01 -8.85
C ALA A 214 -13.81 -8.36 -9.88
N PRO A 215 -13.90 -9.51 -10.55
CA PRO A 215 -13.03 -9.84 -11.67
C PRO A 215 -13.28 -8.91 -12.87
N VAL A 216 -12.27 -8.74 -13.72
CA VAL A 216 -12.30 -7.88 -14.92
C VAL A 216 -11.91 -8.71 -16.12
N PHE A 217 -12.78 -8.78 -17.13
CA PHE A 217 -12.55 -9.59 -18.33
C PHE A 217 -12.25 -8.77 -19.58
N ASP A 218 -12.85 -7.58 -19.71
CA ASP A 218 -12.84 -6.79 -20.94
C ASP A 218 -12.48 -5.31 -20.70
N SER A 219 -11.47 -5.03 -19.87
CA SER A 219 -11.03 -3.66 -19.60
C SER A 219 -9.51 -3.56 -19.49
N ASN A 220 -8.93 -2.50 -20.07
CA ASN A 220 -7.53 -2.14 -19.88
C ASN A 220 -7.29 -1.36 -18.57
N ASP A 221 -8.36 -1.00 -17.83
CA ASP A 221 -8.24 -0.40 -16.52
C ASP A 221 -8.11 -1.50 -15.45
N SER A 222 -6.93 -1.65 -14.89
CA SER A 222 -6.64 -2.62 -13.81
C SER A 222 -7.49 -2.39 -12.56
N ARG A 223 -8.15 -1.25 -12.43
CA ARG A 223 -9.02 -0.91 -11.29
C ARG A 223 -10.52 -0.98 -11.61
N ALA A 224 -10.91 -1.35 -12.83
CA ALA A 224 -12.33 -1.43 -13.26
C ALA A 224 -13.19 -2.34 -12.35
N GLY A 225 -12.60 -3.37 -11.76
CA GLY A 225 -13.26 -4.25 -10.78
C GLY A 225 -13.45 -3.64 -9.38
N ARG A 226 -12.90 -2.45 -9.10
CA ARG A 226 -12.99 -1.80 -7.79
C ARG A 226 -14.17 -0.85 -7.73
N TRP A 227 -15.03 -1.05 -6.73
CA TRP A 227 -16.25 -0.22 -6.53
C TRP A 227 -17.10 -0.07 -7.79
N SER A 228 -17.17 -1.09 -8.64
CA SER A 228 -17.82 -1.06 -9.97
C SER A 228 -19.28 -0.54 -9.98
N ASN A 229 -19.94 -0.51 -8.81
CA ASN A 229 -21.30 -0.01 -8.64
C ASN A 229 -21.37 1.42 -8.05
N PHE A 230 -20.24 2.14 -7.95
CA PHE A 230 -20.16 3.45 -7.31
C PHE A 230 -19.28 4.41 -8.10
N GLU A 231 -19.56 5.71 -8.01
CA GLU A 231 -18.67 6.77 -8.50
C GLU A 231 -17.43 6.97 -7.62
N LYS A 232 -16.80 5.87 -7.19
CA LYS A 232 -15.66 5.87 -6.29
C LYS A 232 -14.47 5.20 -6.97
N THR A 233 -13.33 5.87 -7.00
CA THR A 233 -12.08 5.39 -7.61
C THR A 233 -11.00 5.07 -6.60
N GLU A 234 -11.05 5.66 -5.39
CA GLU A 234 -10.04 5.49 -4.34
C GLU A 234 -10.66 5.20 -2.97
N CYS A 235 -9.94 4.46 -2.12
CA CYS A 235 -10.39 4.15 -0.76
C CYS A 235 -10.23 5.31 0.24
N GLY A 236 -9.60 6.41 -0.17
CA GLY A 236 -9.36 7.59 0.65
C GLY A 236 -8.06 7.55 1.47
N LEU A 237 -7.21 6.54 1.29
CA LEU A 237 -5.87 6.51 1.91
C LEU A 237 -4.86 7.37 1.14
N HIS A 238 -5.16 7.73 -0.11
CA HIS A 238 -4.22 8.37 -1.03
C HIS A 238 -4.82 9.63 -1.68
N VAL A 239 -5.64 10.38 -0.92
CA VAL A 239 -6.31 11.60 -1.39
C VAL A 239 -5.61 12.81 -0.79
#